data_fbcf6b8379dadc004133ceaad4ef1aff
#
_entry.id   fbcf6b8379dadc004133ceaad4ef1aff
#
_cell.length_a   1.000
_cell.length_b   1.000
_cell.length_c   1.000
_cell.angle_alpha   90.00
_cell.angle_beta   90.00
_cell.angle_gamma   90.00
#
_symmetry.space_group_name_H-M   'P 1'
#
loop_
_entity.id
_entity.type
_entity.pdbx_description
1 polymer ?
#
loop_
_entity_poly.entity_id
_entity_poly.type
_entity_poly.pdbx_seq_one_letter_code
_entity_poly.pdbx_strand_id
1 'polypeptide(L)'
;MTRTIIESKTKTVVMGFDEPFCVIGERINPTGRKILNEELERGDFSRVQADALAQVAAGAGVLDINSGAVFSNKMAEDPRYADNNFVEPTLMKELIQKVQEVTDSPLCIDSSVPGALENGLAAAEGRPLLNSVTGEEDRLELVLPLVAKYNVPVVAISNDDTGISEDPDVRFAVAKKIVERAADFGIPAHDIVVDPLVMPIGAMGTAGLQVFTLVRRLREELGVNTTCGASNISFGLPNRHGINNAFLPMAMTAGMTSAIMNPVALPVGPKKLAEAKEKIAAAGIVLPEGMDDEAICKLFNLGSTKPKAGKEMEAIRAANFLTNNDEAGGAWIAFNKDPEAGARRGAGRRRRG
;
A
#
# COMPACT_ATOMS: atom_id res chain seq x y z
N MET A 1 -1.02 -23.35 -4.44
CA MET A 1 -1.35 -21.92 -4.58
C MET A 1 -0.53 -21.15 -3.56
N THR A 2 0.00 -20.01 -3.95
CA THR A 2 0.87 -19.21 -3.09
C THR A 2 0.05 -18.53 -1.99
N ARG A 3 0.42 -18.76 -0.74
CA ARG A 3 -0.25 -18.20 0.44
C ARG A 3 0.81 -17.64 1.39
N THR A 4 0.83 -16.32 1.55
CA THR A 4 1.66 -15.65 2.55
C THR A 4 0.85 -15.50 3.84
N ILE A 5 1.36 -16.04 4.93
CA ILE A 5 0.67 -16.06 6.22
C ILE A 5 1.29 -15.00 7.12
N ILE A 6 0.45 -14.09 7.64
CA ILE A 6 0.82 -13.06 8.60
C ILE A 6 -0.03 -13.26 9.85
N GLU A 7 0.59 -13.27 11.01
CA GLU A 7 -0.09 -13.61 12.26
C GLU A 7 0.15 -12.59 13.35
N SER A 8 -0.85 -12.36 14.16
CA SER A 8 -0.73 -11.80 15.50
C SER A 8 -0.77 -12.92 16.54
N LYS A 9 -1.01 -12.58 17.78
CA LYS A 9 -1.18 -13.56 18.86
C LYS A 9 -2.34 -14.53 18.63
N THR A 10 -3.48 -14.04 18.11
CA THR A 10 -4.69 -14.84 17.94
C THR A 10 -5.32 -14.77 16.55
N LYS A 11 -4.86 -13.88 15.68
CA LYS A 11 -5.42 -13.70 14.33
C LYS A 11 -4.43 -14.09 13.25
N THR A 12 -4.95 -14.68 12.20
CA THR A 12 -4.21 -15.00 10.98
C THR A 12 -4.82 -14.27 9.80
N VAL A 13 -3.97 -13.61 9.02
CA VAL A 13 -4.30 -13.03 7.71
C VAL A 13 -3.51 -13.77 6.64
N VAL A 14 -4.18 -14.15 5.57
CA VAL A 14 -3.57 -14.85 4.45
C VAL A 14 -3.66 -13.95 3.22
N MET A 15 -2.52 -13.67 2.60
CA MET A 15 -2.46 -13.08 1.27
C MET A 15 -2.34 -14.20 0.24
N GLY A 16 -3.17 -14.16 -0.80
CA GLY A 16 -3.15 -15.18 -1.84
C GLY A 16 -4.08 -14.81 -3.00
N PHE A 17 -3.93 -15.51 -4.12
CA PHE A 17 -4.71 -15.22 -5.33
C PHE A 17 -6.18 -15.60 -5.20
N ASP A 18 -6.48 -16.52 -4.28
CA ASP A 18 -7.83 -17.03 -4.01
C ASP A 18 -8.33 -16.57 -2.62
N GLU A 19 -7.61 -15.61 -2.01
CA GLU A 19 -7.94 -15.05 -0.71
C GLU A 19 -8.51 -13.63 -0.86
N PRO A 20 -9.25 -13.12 0.14
CA PRO A 20 -9.67 -11.74 0.16
C PRO A 20 -8.49 -10.77 0.00
N PHE A 21 -8.69 -9.68 -0.74
CA PHE A 21 -7.67 -8.64 -0.88
C PHE A 21 -7.25 -8.07 0.47
N CYS A 22 -5.96 -8.11 0.77
CA CYS A 22 -5.46 -7.67 2.05
C CYS A 22 -5.19 -6.17 2.06
N VAL A 23 -5.92 -5.43 2.91
CA VAL A 23 -5.65 -4.01 3.17
C VAL A 23 -4.65 -3.89 4.31
N ILE A 24 -3.51 -3.28 4.02
CA ILE A 24 -2.47 -2.91 5.00
C ILE A 24 -2.66 -1.43 5.33
N GLY A 25 -2.98 -1.13 6.60
CA GLY A 25 -3.32 0.23 7.02
C GLY A 25 -2.09 1.09 7.26
N GLU A 26 -1.94 2.22 6.56
CA GLU A 26 -0.75 3.08 6.51
C GLU A 26 -0.73 4.25 7.51
N ARG A 27 -1.70 4.35 8.45
CA ARG A 27 -1.85 5.57 9.27
C ARG A 27 -0.82 5.71 10.38
N ILE A 28 -0.16 4.63 10.81
CA ILE A 28 0.87 4.68 11.85
C ILE A 28 2.24 4.91 11.19
N ASN A 29 2.34 6.07 10.56
CA ASN A 29 3.54 6.55 9.89
C ASN A 29 3.68 8.06 10.16
N PRO A 30 4.73 8.51 10.85
CA PRO A 30 4.92 9.92 11.18
C PRO A 30 5.33 10.78 9.98
N THR A 31 5.78 10.19 8.87
CA THR A 31 6.21 10.93 7.67
C THR A 31 5.09 11.84 7.15
N GLY A 32 5.36 13.13 7.06
CA GLY A 32 4.39 14.12 6.60
C GLY A 32 3.24 14.41 7.58
N ARG A 33 3.24 13.84 8.78
CA ARG A 33 2.19 13.99 9.81
C ARG A 33 2.72 14.81 11.01
N LYS A 34 2.74 16.13 10.85
CA LYS A 34 3.31 17.06 11.84
C LYS A 34 2.78 16.82 13.27
N ILE A 35 1.46 16.70 13.44
CA ILE A 35 0.85 16.51 14.78
C ILE A 35 1.29 15.17 15.39
N LEU A 36 1.31 14.11 14.60
CA LEU A 36 1.77 12.81 15.08
C LEU A 36 3.24 12.85 15.51
N ASN A 37 4.11 13.53 14.74
CA ASN A 37 5.51 13.71 15.11
C ASN A 37 5.63 14.44 16.46
N GLU A 38 4.91 15.56 16.65
CA GLU A 38 4.91 16.35 17.90
C GLU A 38 4.39 15.55 19.11
N GLU A 39 3.43 14.65 18.91
CA GLU A 39 2.90 13.77 19.95
C GLU A 39 3.94 12.70 20.32
N LEU A 40 4.55 12.05 19.34
CA LEU A 40 5.61 11.06 19.55
C LEU A 40 6.83 11.66 20.26
N GLU A 41 7.23 12.89 19.90
CA GLU A 41 8.31 13.62 20.62
C GLU A 41 8.03 13.77 22.11
N ARG A 42 6.76 13.94 22.50
CA ARG A 42 6.35 14.04 23.91
C ARG A 42 6.09 12.69 24.58
N GLY A 43 6.23 11.58 23.85
CA GLY A 43 5.86 10.24 24.33
C GLY A 43 4.35 10.05 24.46
N ASP A 44 3.55 10.79 23.68
CA ASP A 44 2.10 10.61 23.61
C ASP A 44 1.73 9.70 22.45
N PHE A 45 1.31 8.48 22.75
CA PHE A 45 0.91 7.46 21.79
C PHE A 45 -0.61 7.38 21.59
N SER A 46 -1.39 8.28 22.18
CA SER A 46 -2.86 8.23 22.12
C SER A 46 -3.38 8.23 20.69
N ARG A 47 -2.76 9.01 19.80
CA ARG A 47 -3.12 9.05 18.37
C ARG A 47 -2.75 7.77 17.64
N VAL A 48 -1.61 7.17 17.97
CA VAL A 48 -1.19 5.87 17.41
C VAL A 48 -2.24 4.80 17.71
N GLN A 49 -2.67 4.72 18.97
CA GLN A 49 -3.69 3.78 19.42
C GLN A 49 -5.05 4.06 18.75
N ALA A 50 -5.45 5.34 18.68
CA ALA A 50 -6.68 5.74 18.00
C ALA A 50 -6.65 5.42 16.49
N ASP A 51 -5.53 5.70 15.81
CA ASP A 51 -5.34 5.37 14.39
C ASP A 51 -5.34 3.83 14.16
N ALA A 52 -4.75 3.04 15.07
CA ALA A 52 -4.79 1.58 15.00
C ALA A 52 -6.23 1.05 15.04
N LEU A 53 -7.00 1.47 16.06
CA LEU A 53 -8.40 1.06 16.22
C LEU A 53 -9.27 1.52 15.04
N ALA A 54 -9.09 2.74 14.56
CA ALA A 54 -9.85 3.28 13.43
C ALA A 54 -9.57 2.51 12.14
N GLN A 55 -8.31 2.13 11.88
CA GLN A 55 -7.95 1.35 10.70
C GLN A 55 -8.53 -0.07 10.74
N VAL A 56 -8.46 -0.74 11.90
CA VAL A 56 -9.07 -2.06 12.09
C VAL A 56 -10.58 -2.00 11.91
N ALA A 57 -11.24 -1.00 12.51
CA ALA A 57 -12.69 -0.78 12.33
C ALA A 57 -13.06 -0.47 10.87
N ALA A 58 -12.15 0.13 10.11
CA ALA A 58 -12.32 0.38 8.68
C ALA A 58 -11.96 -0.82 7.78
N GLY A 59 -11.49 -1.95 8.35
CA GLY A 59 -11.25 -3.21 7.66
C GLY A 59 -9.80 -3.44 7.23
N ALA A 60 -8.83 -2.75 7.83
CA ALA A 60 -7.44 -3.16 7.68
C ALA A 60 -7.25 -4.58 8.25
N GLY A 61 -6.68 -5.46 7.44
CA GLY A 61 -6.29 -6.81 7.88
C GLY A 61 -4.96 -6.80 8.61
N VAL A 62 -4.05 -5.93 8.20
CA VAL A 62 -2.70 -5.74 8.75
C VAL A 62 -2.49 -4.26 9.03
N LEU A 63 -1.72 -3.91 10.06
CA LEU A 63 -1.34 -2.53 10.36
C LEU A 63 0.14 -2.31 10.06
N ASP A 64 0.44 -1.38 9.18
CA ASP A 64 1.79 -0.92 8.90
C ASP A 64 2.27 0.04 9.97
N ILE A 65 3.42 -0.26 10.57
CA ILE A 65 4.05 0.50 11.65
C ILE A 65 5.38 1.03 11.14
N ASN A 66 5.47 2.34 11.00
CA ASN A 66 6.67 3.03 10.57
C ASN A 66 7.13 4.01 11.64
N SER A 67 8.40 3.92 12.02
CA SER A 67 9.05 4.79 13.01
C SER A 67 9.99 5.82 12.39
N GLY A 68 10.05 5.91 11.06
CA GLY A 68 10.91 6.83 10.30
C GLY A 68 10.44 8.28 10.37
N ALA A 69 10.42 8.84 11.56
CA ALA A 69 10.11 10.25 11.77
C ALA A 69 11.32 11.12 11.50
N VAL A 70 11.07 12.34 11.07
CA VAL A 70 12.06 13.41 11.14
C VAL A 70 12.19 13.78 12.61
N PHE A 71 13.06 13.08 13.32
CA PHE A 71 13.30 13.36 14.73
C PHE A 71 14.08 14.63 14.88
N SER A 72 13.56 15.49 15.74
CA SER A 72 14.31 16.63 16.21
C SER A 72 15.51 16.13 17.04
N ASN A 73 16.57 16.92 17.08
CA ASN A 73 17.69 16.69 18.01
C ASN A 73 17.23 16.51 19.46
N LYS A 74 16.05 17.06 19.81
CA LYS A 74 15.44 16.91 21.13
C LYS A 74 15.11 15.48 21.52
N MET A 75 14.65 14.64 20.57
CA MET A 75 14.40 13.23 20.88
C MET A 75 15.69 12.44 21.07
N ALA A 76 16.75 12.78 20.34
CA ALA A 76 18.05 12.16 20.52
C ALA A 76 18.66 12.46 21.91
N GLU A 77 18.26 13.59 22.53
CA GLU A 77 18.65 13.99 23.89
C GLU A 77 17.74 13.39 24.98
N ASP A 78 16.62 12.77 24.62
CA ASP A 78 15.68 12.17 25.55
C ASP A 78 16.30 10.91 26.19
N PRO A 79 16.31 10.79 27.55
CA PRO A 79 16.86 9.63 28.24
C PRO A 79 16.28 8.27 27.79
N ARG A 80 15.06 8.24 27.25
CA ARG A 80 14.44 7.02 26.72
C ARG A 80 15.20 6.44 25.50
N TYR A 81 15.96 7.30 24.81
CA TYR A 81 16.70 6.95 23.60
C TYR A 81 18.22 7.10 23.74
N ALA A 82 18.70 7.44 24.96
CA ALA A 82 20.10 7.78 25.21
C ALA A 82 21.09 6.67 24.85
N ASP A 83 20.67 5.41 24.95
CA ASP A 83 21.50 4.25 24.63
C ASP A 83 21.52 3.87 23.14
N ASN A 84 20.75 4.59 22.33
CA ASN A 84 20.67 4.39 20.90
C ASN A 84 21.16 5.63 20.15
N ASN A 85 22.24 5.50 19.39
CA ASN A 85 22.65 6.50 18.41
C ASN A 85 21.55 6.76 17.35
N PHE A 86 20.44 5.98 17.40
CA PHE A 86 19.30 6.05 16.51
C PHE A 86 18.00 5.95 17.33
N VAL A 87 17.18 6.97 17.28
CA VAL A 87 15.86 7.01 17.93
C VAL A 87 14.91 5.97 17.32
N GLU A 88 14.99 5.75 16.02
CA GLU A 88 14.06 4.94 15.25
C GLU A 88 13.91 3.48 15.76
N PRO A 89 14.99 2.75 16.09
CA PRO A 89 14.86 1.38 16.62
C PRO A 89 14.07 1.29 17.94
N THR A 90 14.31 2.24 18.86
CA THR A 90 13.60 2.28 20.15
C THR A 90 12.13 2.65 19.96
N LEU A 91 11.85 3.67 19.14
CA LEU A 91 10.50 4.09 18.84
C LEU A 91 9.69 2.99 18.12
N MET A 92 10.30 2.23 17.21
CA MET A 92 9.64 1.09 16.56
C MET A 92 9.11 0.11 17.60
N LYS A 93 9.96 -0.28 18.56
CA LYS A 93 9.55 -1.15 19.66
C LYS A 93 8.38 -0.57 20.47
N GLU A 94 8.47 0.72 20.85
CA GLU A 94 7.41 1.39 21.61
C GLU A 94 6.09 1.46 20.83
N LEU A 95 6.13 1.83 19.54
CA LEU A 95 4.95 1.87 18.67
C LEU A 95 4.24 0.51 18.60
N ILE A 96 5.00 -0.57 18.39
CA ILE A 96 4.46 -1.93 18.32
C ILE A 96 3.79 -2.31 19.63
N GLN A 97 4.46 -2.08 20.77
CA GLN A 97 3.91 -2.36 22.08
C GLN A 97 2.60 -1.59 22.31
N LYS A 98 2.58 -0.28 22.00
CA LYS A 98 1.38 0.56 22.15
C LYS A 98 0.22 0.15 21.23
N VAL A 99 0.50 -0.31 20.05
CA VAL A 99 -0.53 -0.85 19.14
C VAL A 99 -1.08 -2.17 19.68
N GLN A 100 -0.20 -3.08 20.14
CA GLN A 100 -0.60 -4.39 20.68
C GLN A 100 -1.38 -4.28 22.01
N GLU A 101 -1.24 -3.17 22.76
CA GLU A 101 -2.08 -2.89 23.95
C GLU A 101 -3.58 -2.72 23.60
N VAL A 102 -3.92 -2.25 22.39
CA VAL A 102 -5.29 -1.89 22.01
C VAL A 102 -5.90 -2.76 20.93
N THR A 103 -5.09 -3.48 20.16
CA THR A 103 -5.60 -4.37 19.10
C THR A 103 -4.70 -5.59 18.92
N ASP A 104 -5.34 -6.71 18.62
CA ASP A 104 -4.68 -7.95 18.20
C ASP A 104 -4.78 -8.06 16.65
N SER A 105 -4.29 -7.06 15.94
CA SER A 105 -4.16 -7.08 14.48
C SER A 105 -2.75 -7.51 14.09
N PRO A 106 -2.56 -8.37 13.09
CA PRO A 106 -1.25 -8.62 12.51
C PRO A 106 -0.57 -7.33 12.06
N LEU A 107 0.76 -7.28 12.15
CA LEU A 107 1.56 -6.08 11.92
C LEU A 107 2.45 -6.22 10.68
N CYS A 108 2.72 -5.10 10.04
CA CYS A 108 3.76 -4.89 9.05
C CYS A 108 4.81 -3.95 9.68
N ILE A 109 6.06 -4.37 9.74
CA ILE A 109 7.16 -3.62 10.35
C ILE A 109 7.90 -2.90 9.23
N ASP A 110 7.70 -1.59 9.15
CA ASP A 110 8.19 -0.76 8.04
C ASP A 110 9.33 0.17 8.47
N SER A 111 10.52 -0.10 7.99
CA SER A 111 11.68 0.76 8.15
C SER A 111 12.78 0.47 7.12
N SER A 112 13.55 1.51 6.78
CA SER A 112 14.81 1.38 6.05
C SER A 112 16.02 1.08 6.96
N VAL A 113 15.85 1.18 8.29
CA VAL A 113 16.92 1.00 9.29
C VAL A 113 16.90 -0.44 9.82
N PRO A 114 17.95 -1.26 9.58
CA PRO A 114 17.97 -2.67 10.00
C PRO A 114 17.73 -2.87 11.51
N GLY A 115 18.29 -1.98 12.36
CA GLY A 115 18.07 -2.03 13.81
C GLY A 115 16.61 -1.75 14.21
N ALA A 116 15.88 -0.92 13.46
CA ALA A 116 14.45 -0.71 13.68
C ALA A 116 13.63 -1.94 13.25
N LEU A 117 13.98 -2.56 12.13
CA LEU A 117 13.37 -3.83 11.71
C LEU A 117 13.58 -4.92 12.76
N GLU A 118 14.81 -5.10 13.26
CA GLU A 118 15.11 -6.12 14.26
C GLU A 118 14.39 -5.87 15.58
N ASN A 119 14.39 -4.63 16.08
CA ASN A 119 13.67 -4.27 17.31
C ASN A 119 12.14 -4.44 17.15
N GLY A 120 11.63 -4.13 15.96
CA GLY A 120 10.23 -4.33 15.62
C GLY A 120 9.85 -5.80 15.61
N LEU A 121 10.62 -6.63 14.92
CA LEU A 121 10.42 -8.08 14.88
C LEU A 121 10.48 -8.72 16.26
N ALA A 122 11.43 -8.27 17.11
CA ALA A 122 11.57 -8.76 18.47
C ALA A 122 10.40 -8.35 19.39
N ALA A 123 9.70 -7.24 19.09
CA ALA A 123 8.60 -6.73 19.90
C ALA A 123 7.22 -7.22 19.40
N ALA A 124 7.11 -7.63 18.15
CA ALA A 124 5.87 -8.09 17.57
C ALA A 124 5.47 -9.47 18.07
N GLU A 125 4.20 -9.64 18.44
CA GLU A 125 3.62 -10.93 18.77
C GLU A 125 3.14 -11.61 17.47
N GLY A 126 3.44 -12.89 17.31
CA GLY A 126 3.04 -13.67 16.14
C GLY A 126 4.08 -13.65 15.01
N ARG A 127 3.61 -13.56 13.76
CA ARG A 127 4.42 -13.62 12.54
C ARG A 127 4.14 -12.37 11.70
N PRO A 128 4.79 -11.22 11.97
CA PRO A 128 4.57 -9.97 11.23
C PRO A 128 5.11 -10.04 9.80
N LEU A 129 4.67 -9.11 8.94
CA LEU A 129 5.27 -8.83 7.64
C LEU A 129 6.44 -7.86 7.83
N LEU A 130 7.63 -8.16 7.31
CA LEU A 130 8.76 -7.23 7.27
C LEU A 130 8.66 -6.35 6.01
N ASN A 131 8.81 -5.04 6.14
CA ASN A 131 8.82 -4.06 5.05
C ASN A 131 10.02 -3.12 5.20
N SER A 132 11.12 -3.23 4.41
CA SER A 132 11.25 -4.04 3.21
C SER A 132 12.72 -4.43 2.92
N VAL A 133 12.90 -5.23 1.90
CA VAL A 133 14.19 -5.49 1.26
C VAL A 133 14.15 -5.00 -0.19
N THR A 134 15.31 -4.51 -0.70
CA THR A 134 15.53 -4.14 -2.10
C THR A 134 16.50 -5.10 -2.78
N GLY A 135 16.68 -5.00 -4.09
CA GLY A 135 17.59 -5.85 -4.86
C GLY A 135 19.07 -5.48 -4.76
N GLU A 136 19.44 -4.47 -3.99
CA GLU A 136 20.83 -4.09 -3.68
C GLU A 136 21.48 -5.17 -2.82
N GLU A 137 22.69 -5.62 -3.19
CA GLU A 137 23.36 -6.73 -2.49
C GLU A 137 23.55 -6.43 -1.00
N ASP A 138 23.99 -5.22 -0.66
CA ASP A 138 24.16 -4.83 0.76
C ASP A 138 22.85 -4.92 1.55
N ARG A 139 21.72 -4.61 0.91
CA ARG A 139 20.39 -4.70 1.54
C ARG A 139 19.95 -6.15 1.70
N LEU A 140 20.20 -6.99 0.70
CA LEU A 140 19.90 -8.42 0.76
C LEU A 140 20.67 -9.09 1.90
N GLU A 141 21.98 -8.82 2.01
CA GLU A 141 22.83 -9.36 3.09
C GLU A 141 22.48 -8.84 4.50
N LEU A 142 21.86 -7.67 4.62
CA LEU A 142 21.43 -7.13 5.90
C LEU A 142 20.04 -7.61 6.32
N VAL A 143 19.10 -7.73 5.38
CA VAL A 143 17.68 -7.95 5.70
C VAL A 143 17.28 -9.43 5.63
N LEU A 144 17.75 -10.19 4.62
CA LEU A 144 17.34 -11.60 4.49
C LEU A 144 17.73 -12.48 5.70
N PRO A 145 18.89 -12.28 6.37
CA PRO A 145 19.18 -12.98 7.63
C PRO A 145 18.16 -12.70 8.74
N LEU A 146 17.60 -11.47 8.82
CA LEU A 146 16.54 -11.15 9.79
C LEU A 146 15.25 -11.88 9.43
N VAL A 147 14.87 -11.89 8.14
CA VAL A 147 13.70 -12.63 7.64
C VAL A 147 13.81 -14.11 8.01
N ALA A 148 14.96 -14.74 7.74
CA ALA A 148 15.21 -16.14 8.07
C ALA A 148 15.22 -16.40 9.58
N LYS A 149 15.89 -15.52 10.36
CA LYS A 149 16.00 -15.62 11.82
C LYS A 149 14.64 -15.62 12.50
N TYR A 150 13.76 -14.72 12.08
CA TYR A 150 12.42 -14.54 12.66
C TYR A 150 11.34 -15.37 11.94
N ASN A 151 11.68 -16.04 10.85
CA ASN A 151 10.77 -16.85 10.03
C ASN A 151 9.50 -16.08 9.63
N VAL A 152 9.68 -14.90 9.06
CA VAL A 152 8.59 -13.97 8.71
C VAL A 152 8.54 -13.73 7.19
N PRO A 153 7.38 -13.35 6.61
CA PRO A 153 7.33 -12.88 5.24
C PRO A 153 7.95 -11.48 5.09
N VAL A 154 8.39 -11.15 3.87
CA VAL A 154 9.03 -9.88 3.57
C VAL A 154 8.48 -9.24 2.31
N VAL A 155 8.32 -7.92 2.35
CA VAL A 155 8.08 -7.08 1.17
C VAL A 155 9.39 -6.90 0.41
N ALA A 156 9.39 -7.26 -0.87
CA ALA A 156 10.52 -7.12 -1.79
C ALA A 156 10.25 -6.01 -2.80
N ILE A 157 10.93 -4.87 -2.67
CA ILE A 157 10.77 -3.75 -3.59
C ILE A 157 11.60 -4.00 -4.86
N SER A 158 10.97 -3.87 -6.02
CA SER A 158 11.56 -4.19 -7.32
C SER A 158 12.50 -3.10 -7.87
N ASN A 159 13.46 -2.64 -7.05
CA ASN A 159 14.55 -1.75 -7.41
C ASN A 159 15.89 -2.27 -6.86
N ASP A 160 17.01 -1.84 -7.43
CA ASP A 160 18.36 -2.21 -7.04
C ASP A 160 19.34 -1.02 -7.18
N ASP A 161 20.66 -1.32 -7.17
CA ASP A 161 21.74 -0.32 -7.31
C ASP A 161 21.65 0.54 -8.59
N THR A 162 20.94 0.08 -9.61
CA THR A 162 20.71 0.85 -10.84
C THR A 162 19.59 1.88 -10.69
N GLY A 163 18.90 1.86 -9.56
CA GLY A 163 17.78 2.74 -9.22
C GLY A 163 16.42 2.19 -9.64
N ILE A 164 15.48 3.11 -9.88
CA ILE A 164 14.11 2.77 -10.26
C ILE A 164 13.98 2.76 -11.77
N SER A 165 13.89 1.58 -12.38
CA SER A 165 13.68 1.45 -13.83
C SER A 165 12.23 1.75 -14.21
N GLU A 166 12.02 2.39 -15.35
CA GLU A 166 10.70 2.52 -15.97
C GLU A 166 10.28 1.27 -16.74
N ASP A 167 11.21 0.36 -17.00
CA ASP A 167 10.98 -0.87 -17.74
C ASP A 167 10.47 -1.99 -16.82
N PRO A 168 9.26 -2.53 -17.05
CA PRO A 168 8.73 -3.65 -16.28
C PRO A 168 9.60 -4.92 -16.35
N ASP A 169 10.34 -5.12 -17.44
CA ASP A 169 11.23 -6.28 -17.61
C ASP A 169 12.43 -6.20 -16.65
N VAL A 170 13.00 -5.00 -16.50
CA VAL A 170 14.08 -4.75 -15.53
C VAL A 170 13.58 -4.95 -14.11
N ARG A 171 12.41 -4.38 -13.74
CA ARG A 171 11.84 -4.56 -12.42
C ARG A 171 11.49 -6.03 -12.13
N PHE A 172 11.02 -6.77 -13.13
CA PHE A 172 10.76 -8.21 -13.00
C PHE A 172 12.06 -8.97 -12.74
N ALA A 173 13.14 -8.65 -13.43
CA ALA A 173 14.45 -9.27 -13.22
C ALA A 173 14.97 -9.02 -11.79
N VAL A 174 14.80 -7.80 -11.26
CA VAL A 174 15.14 -7.48 -9.86
C VAL A 174 14.30 -8.29 -8.89
N ALA A 175 12.96 -8.35 -9.07
CA ALA A 175 12.08 -9.15 -8.22
C ALA A 175 12.49 -10.63 -8.23
N LYS A 176 12.79 -11.18 -9.41
CA LYS A 176 13.29 -12.55 -9.57
C LYS A 176 14.60 -12.76 -8.82
N LYS A 177 15.56 -11.85 -8.95
CA LYS A 177 16.84 -11.85 -8.20
C LYS A 177 16.58 -11.93 -6.71
N ILE A 178 15.69 -11.09 -6.16
CA ILE A 178 15.37 -11.10 -4.72
C ILE A 178 14.80 -12.46 -4.28
N VAL A 179 13.88 -13.03 -5.06
CA VAL A 179 13.29 -14.36 -4.78
C VAL A 179 14.38 -15.45 -4.78
N GLU A 180 15.30 -15.43 -5.76
CA GLU A 180 16.41 -16.38 -5.84
C GLU A 180 17.37 -16.22 -4.67
N ARG A 181 17.74 -14.98 -4.33
CA ARG A 181 18.62 -14.70 -3.17
C ARG A 181 17.94 -15.09 -1.85
N ALA A 182 16.65 -14.89 -1.70
CA ALA A 182 15.90 -15.31 -0.52
C ALA A 182 15.95 -16.84 -0.32
N ALA A 183 15.93 -17.61 -1.41
CA ALA A 183 16.06 -19.07 -1.34
C ALA A 183 17.42 -19.53 -0.79
N ASP A 184 18.51 -18.78 -1.01
CA ASP A 184 19.83 -19.05 -0.45
C ASP A 184 19.83 -18.99 1.10
N PHE A 185 18.93 -18.20 1.68
CA PHE A 185 18.69 -18.10 3.13
C PHE A 185 17.58 -19.05 3.63
N GLY A 186 17.04 -19.93 2.77
CA GLY A 186 15.97 -20.85 3.11
C GLY A 186 14.59 -20.22 3.20
N ILE A 187 14.42 -18.99 2.69
CA ILE A 187 13.13 -18.30 2.68
C ILE A 187 12.34 -18.75 1.45
N PRO A 188 11.13 -19.33 1.66
CA PRO A 188 10.34 -19.82 0.53
C PRO A 188 9.70 -18.68 -0.26
N ALA A 189 9.47 -18.87 -1.56
CA ALA A 189 8.92 -17.86 -2.45
C ALA A 189 7.52 -17.34 -2.00
N HIS A 190 6.75 -18.16 -1.30
CA HIS A 190 5.45 -17.72 -0.79
C HIS A 190 5.54 -16.71 0.38
N ASP A 191 6.72 -16.55 0.96
CA ASP A 191 7.01 -15.53 1.98
C ASP A 191 7.57 -14.23 1.39
N ILE A 192 7.74 -14.18 0.06
CA ILE A 192 8.14 -12.96 -0.64
C ILE A 192 6.89 -12.28 -1.21
N VAL A 193 6.62 -11.05 -0.75
CA VAL A 193 5.54 -10.19 -1.24
C VAL A 193 6.17 -9.06 -2.05
N VAL A 194 6.05 -9.11 -3.38
CA VAL A 194 6.76 -8.14 -4.24
C VAL A 194 5.99 -6.82 -4.32
N ASP A 195 6.70 -5.71 -4.08
CA ASP A 195 6.21 -4.36 -4.40
C ASP A 195 6.70 -3.99 -5.82
N PRO A 196 5.78 -3.80 -6.79
CA PRO A 196 6.11 -3.41 -8.14
C PRO A 196 6.57 -1.95 -8.25
N LEU A 197 6.65 -1.23 -7.12
CA LEU A 197 7.06 0.16 -7.01
C LEU A 197 6.16 1.11 -7.82
N VAL A 198 5.04 1.50 -7.22
CA VAL A 198 4.07 2.41 -7.84
C VAL A 198 4.62 3.83 -7.88
N MET A 199 4.91 4.32 -9.08
CA MET A 199 5.36 5.70 -9.31
C MET A 199 4.17 6.64 -9.52
N PRO A 200 4.33 7.96 -9.21
CA PRO A 200 3.28 8.95 -9.47
C PRO A 200 2.94 9.04 -10.97
N ILE A 201 1.68 8.81 -11.32
CA ILE A 201 1.24 8.87 -12.73
C ILE A 201 1.40 10.26 -13.34
N GLY A 202 1.39 11.32 -12.52
CA GLY A 202 1.64 12.68 -12.97
C GLY A 202 3.09 12.97 -13.36
N ALA A 203 4.04 12.18 -12.85
CA ALA A 203 5.45 12.27 -13.21
C ALA A 203 5.81 11.30 -14.33
N MET A 204 5.15 10.14 -14.37
CA MET A 204 5.40 9.05 -15.31
C MET A 204 4.08 8.56 -15.89
N GLY A 205 3.68 9.05 -17.06
CA GLY A 205 2.38 8.77 -17.68
C GLY A 205 2.07 7.28 -17.91
N THR A 206 3.09 6.44 -17.97
CA THR A 206 2.97 4.97 -18.14
C THR A 206 2.95 4.20 -16.81
N ALA A 207 3.07 4.87 -15.65
CA ALA A 207 3.21 4.20 -14.34
C ALA A 207 2.12 3.17 -14.05
N GLY A 208 0.86 3.45 -14.37
CA GLY A 208 -0.25 2.51 -14.20
C GLY A 208 -0.05 1.24 -15.04
N LEU A 209 0.24 1.39 -16.33
CA LEU A 209 0.46 0.25 -17.24
C LEU A 209 1.65 -0.61 -16.83
N GLN A 210 2.75 0.02 -16.40
CA GLN A 210 3.94 -0.68 -15.91
C GLN A 210 3.60 -1.57 -14.71
N VAL A 211 2.87 -1.02 -13.73
CA VAL A 211 2.44 -1.77 -12.55
C VAL A 211 1.54 -2.94 -12.93
N PHE A 212 0.52 -2.73 -13.79
CA PHE A 212 -0.39 -3.80 -14.18
C PHE A 212 0.32 -4.91 -14.94
N THR A 213 1.26 -4.56 -15.81
CA THR A 213 2.09 -5.54 -16.55
C THR A 213 2.96 -6.34 -15.59
N LEU A 214 3.67 -5.65 -14.70
CA LEU A 214 4.58 -6.29 -13.75
C LEU A 214 3.83 -7.19 -12.76
N VAL A 215 2.69 -6.74 -12.19
CA VAL A 215 1.87 -7.53 -11.27
C VAL A 215 1.39 -8.82 -11.93
N ARG A 216 0.93 -8.76 -13.20
CA ARG A 216 0.51 -9.96 -13.94
C ARG A 216 1.66 -10.94 -14.10
N ARG A 217 2.83 -10.48 -14.50
CA ARG A 217 4.01 -11.32 -14.66
C ARG A 217 4.49 -11.93 -13.35
N LEU A 218 4.51 -11.15 -12.25
CA LEU A 218 4.87 -11.65 -10.92
C LEU A 218 3.94 -12.80 -10.48
N ARG A 219 2.64 -12.66 -10.76
CA ARG A 219 1.66 -13.73 -10.50
C ARG A 219 1.88 -14.96 -11.40
N GLU A 220 1.99 -14.75 -12.70
CA GLU A 220 1.97 -15.84 -13.69
C GLU A 220 3.31 -16.57 -13.80
N GLU A 221 4.44 -15.83 -13.70
CA GLU A 221 5.78 -16.38 -13.94
C GLU A 221 6.53 -16.74 -12.64
N LEU A 222 6.35 -15.98 -11.56
CA LEU A 222 7.00 -16.23 -10.27
C LEU A 222 6.03 -16.83 -9.23
N GLY A 223 4.73 -16.65 -9.39
CA GLY A 223 3.74 -17.14 -8.45
C GLY A 223 3.84 -16.50 -7.06
N VAL A 224 4.30 -15.26 -6.96
CA VAL A 224 4.46 -14.51 -5.70
C VAL A 224 3.32 -13.55 -5.47
N ASN A 225 2.99 -13.29 -4.20
CA ASN A 225 2.06 -12.26 -3.80
C ASN A 225 2.63 -10.86 -4.04
N THR A 226 1.76 -9.87 -4.12
CA THR A 226 2.15 -8.49 -4.41
C THR A 226 1.47 -7.51 -3.46
N THR A 227 2.17 -6.42 -3.16
CA THR A 227 1.66 -5.26 -2.41
C THR A 227 2.10 -3.97 -3.09
N CYS A 228 1.58 -2.82 -2.68
CA CYS A 228 2.11 -1.52 -3.08
C CYS A 228 1.64 -0.40 -2.15
N GLY A 229 2.39 0.70 -2.09
CA GLY A 229 1.89 1.97 -1.58
C GLY A 229 0.87 2.57 -2.57
N ALA A 230 -0.41 2.20 -2.44
CA ALA A 230 -1.43 2.51 -3.44
C ALA A 230 -1.65 4.01 -3.66
N SER A 231 -1.43 4.83 -2.64
CA SER A 231 -1.58 6.28 -2.71
C SER A 231 -0.49 6.99 -3.54
N ASN A 232 0.60 6.30 -3.85
CA ASN A 232 1.71 6.86 -4.64
C ASN A 232 1.28 7.19 -6.07
N ILE A 233 0.41 6.38 -6.68
CA ILE A 233 -0.06 6.58 -8.05
C ILE A 233 -0.62 7.99 -8.31
N SER A 234 -1.26 8.57 -7.31
CA SER A 234 -1.94 9.87 -7.40
C SER A 234 -1.15 11.03 -6.79
N PHE A 235 0.09 10.80 -6.36
CA PHE A 235 0.89 11.81 -5.66
C PHE A 235 1.05 13.08 -6.50
N GLY A 236 0.86 14.26 -5.86
CA GLY A 236 0.97 15.57 -6.52
C GLY A 236 -0.22 15.97 -7.38
N LEU A 237 -1.24 15.12 -7.54
CA LEU A 237 -2.38 15.39 -8.41
C LEU A 237 -3.63 15.85 -7.62
N PRO A 238 -4.53 16.63 -8.25
CA PRO A 238 -5.82 16.96 -7.64
C PRO A 238 -6.74 15.73 -7.62
N ASN A 239 -7.68 15.69 -6.66
CA ASN A 239 -8.65 14.61 -6.51
C ASN A 239 -8.02 13.21 -6.47
N ARG A 240 -7.01 13.03 -5.62
CA ARG A 240 -6.27 11.78 -5.48
C ARG A 240 -7.16 10.55 -5.30
N HIS A 241 -8.27 10.70 -4.57
CA HIS A 241 -9.22 9.60 -4.34
C HIS A 241 -9.83 9.06 -5.63
N GLY A 242 -10.13 9.93 -6.62
CA GLY A 242 -10.64 9.48 -7.91
C GLY A 242 -9.66 8.58 -8.66
N ILE A 243 -8.37 8.93 -8.64
CA ILE A 243 -7.32 8.13 -9.27
C ILE A 243 -7.11 6.81 -8.49
N ASN A 244 -7.01 6.86 -7.15
CA ASN A 244 -6.83 5.67 -6.32
C ASN A 244 -7.99 4.69 -6.49
N ASN A 245 -9.23 5.20 -6.57
CA ASN A 245 -10.44 4.39 -6.76
C ASN A 245 -10.49 3.69 -8.12
N ALA A 246 -9.84 4.24 -9.15
CA ALA A 246 -9.71 3.58 -10.45
C ALA A 246 -8.51 2.61 -10.47
N PHE A 247 -7.38 3.01 -9.84
CA PHE A 247 -6.14 2.23 -9.83
C PHE A 247 -6.32 0.87 -9.15
N LEU A 248 -6.88 0.85 -7.95
CA LEU A 248 -6.97 -0.39 -7.15
C LEU A 248 -7.72 -1.52 -7.86
N PRO A 249 -8.94 -1.32 -8.42
CA PRO A 249 -9.62 -2.37 -9.18
C PRO A 249 -8.80 -2.88 -10.37
N MET A 250 -8.11 -1.99 -11.06
CA MET A 250 -7.28 -2.36 -12.21
C MET A 250 -6.07 -3.20 -11.77
N ALA A 251 -5.41 -2.81 -10.67
CA ALA A 251 -4.31 -3.55 -10.08
C ALA A 251 -4.74 -4.94 -9.57
N MET A 252 -5.90 -5.03 -8.91
CA MET A 252 -6.48 -6.30 -8.48
C MET A 252 -6.81 -7.21 -9.67
N THR A 253 -7.38 -6.66 -10.73
CA THR A 253 -7.64 -7.41 -11.97
C THR A 253 -6.33 -7.92 -12.61
N ALA A 254 -5.23 -7.17 -12.45
CA ALA A 254 -3.91 -7.63 -12.88
C ALA A 254 -3.33 -8.73 -11.97
N GLY A 255 -3.89 -8.94 -10.78
CA GLY A 255 -3.47 -9.99 -9.84
C GLY A 255 -2.84 -9.51 -8.54
N MET A 256 -2.93 -8.21 -8.21
CA MET A 256 -2.44 -7.68 -6.93
C MET A 256 -3.23 -8.25 -5.77
N THR A 257 -2.54 -8.69 -4.72
CA THR A 257 -3.13 -9.40 -3.57
C THR A 257 -3.26 -8.55 -2.32
N SER A 258 -2.53 -7.44 -2.23
CA SER A 258 -2.59 -6.52 -1.09
C SER A 258 -2.19 -5.10 -1.49
N ALA A 259 -2.48 -4.12 -0.62
CA ALA A 259 -1.97 -2.75 -0.76
C ALA A 259 -1.85 -2.06 0.59
N ILE A 260 -0.80 -1.26 0.73
CA ILE A 260 -0.59 -0.31 1.82
C ILE A 260 -1.38 0.95 1.48
N MET A 261 -2.38 1.28 2.30
CA MET A 261 -3.30 2.36 2.02
C MET A 261 -4.02 2.87 3.28
N ASN A 262 -4.66 4.03 3.19
CA ASN A 262 -5.47 4.57 4.28
C ASN A 262 -6.93 4.06 4.21
N PRO A 263 -7.32 3.04 4.97
CA PRO A 263 -8.68 2.51 4.93
C PRO A 263 -9.72 3.48 5.55
N VAL A 264 -9.30 4.34 6.45
CA VAL A 264 -10.19 5.31 7.14
C VAL A 264 -10.68 6.41 6.19
N ALA A 265 -9.94 6.69 5.12
CA ALA A 265 -10.37 7.64 4.10
C ALA A 265 -11.46 7.10 3.17
N LEU A 266 -11.85 5.83 3.33
CA LEU A 266 -12.86 5.14 2.53
C LEU A 266 -14.17 5.03 3.32
N PRO A 267 -15.07 6.01 3.26
CA PRO A 267 -16.33 5.91 3.98
C PRO A 267 -17.20 4.78 3.40
N VAL A 268 -17.53 3.81 4.23
CA VAL A 268 -18.34 2.66 3.85
C VAL A 268 -19.66 2.69 4.60
N GLY A 269 -20.74 2.76 3.84
CA GLY A 269 -22.08 2.54 4.38
C GLY A 269 -22.63 1.18 3.90
N PRO A 270 -23.17 0.33 4.81
CA PRO A 270 -23.68 -1.00 4.46
C PRO A 270 -24.74 -1.02 3.36
N LYS A 271 -25.49 0.06 3.16
CA LYS A 271 -26.55 0.16 2.15
C LYS A 271 -26.06 0.21 0.69
N LYS A 272 -24.77 0.28 0.46
CA LYS A 272 -24.21 0.56 -0.86
C LYS A 272 -23.39 -0.57 -1.46
N LEU A 273 -23.39 -1.72 -0.80
CA LEU A 273 -22.70 -2.90 -1.26
C LEU A 273 -23.22 -3.43 -2.60
N ALA A 274 -24.54 -3.52 -2.74
CA ALA A 274 -25.16 -3.99 -3.99
C ALA A 274 -24.83 -3.03 -5.16
N GLU A 275 -24.96 -1.72 -4.93
CA GLU A 275 -24.61 -0.69 -5.92
C GLU A 275 -23.10 -0.74 -6.28
N ALA A 276 -22.23 -1.05 -5.32
CA ALA A 276 -20.81 -1.20 -5.56
C ALA A 276 -20.51 -2.40 -6.47
N LYS A 277 -21.11 -3.56 -6.18
CA LYS A 277 -20.97 -4.76 -7.00
C LYS A 277 -21.48 -4.58 -8.43
N GLU A 278 -22.65 -3.97 -8.60
CA GLU A 278 -23.18 -3.65 -9.92
C GLU A 278 -22.25 -2.73 -10.72
N LYS A 279 -21.68 -1.70 -10.09
CA LYS A 279 -20.74 -0.79 -10.75
C LYS A 279 -19.42 -1.46 -11.13
N ILE A 280 -18.90 -2.32 -10.26
CA ILE A 280 -17.69 -3.11 -10.52
C ILE A 280 -17.94 -4.04 -11.72
N ALA A 281 -19.06 -4.75 -11.71
CA ALA A 281 -19.44 -5.63 -12.80
C ALA A 281 -19.68 -4.87 -14.12
N ALA A 282 -20.38 -3.74 -14.06
CA ALA A 282 -20.62 -2.87 -15.24
C ALA A 282 -19.33 -2.28 -15.82
N ALA A 283 -18.31 -2.08 -14.98
CA ALA A 283 -16.97 -1.65 -15.41
C ALA A 283 -16.12 -2.80 -15.98
N GLY A 284 -16.64 -4.03 -16.02
CA GLY A 284 -15.89 -5.20 -16.50
C GLY A 284 -14.76 -5.63 -15.57
N ILE A 285 -14.79 -5.21 -14.31
CA ILE A 285 -13.76 -5.53 -13.33
C ILE A 285 -14.07 -6.87 -12.70
N VAL A 286 -13.13 -7.81 -12.82
CA VAL A 286 -13.20 -9.11 -12.16
C VAL A 286 -12.49 -9.00 -10.81
N LEU A 287 -13.26 -9.14 -9.73
CA LEU A 287 -12.70 -9.17 -8.38
C LEU A 287 -12.12 -10.56 -8.07
N PRO A 288 -11.06 -10.63 -7.23
CA PRO A 288 -10.58 -11.89 -6.73
C PRO A 288 -11.70 -12.68 -6.04
N GLU A 289 -11.75 -13.98 -6.30
CA GLU A 289 -12.70 -14.88 -5.65
C GLU A 289 -12.46 -14.89 -4.14
N GLY A 290 -13.54 -14.86 -3.34
CA GLY A 290 -13.45 -14.86 -1.88
C GLY A 290 -13.27 -13.48 -1.22
N MET A 291 -13.19 -12.37 -2.00
CA MET A 291 -13.20 -11.05 -1.41
C MET A 291 -14.56 -10.76 -0.78
N ASP A 292 -14.58 -10.43 0.53
CA ASP A 292 -15.82 -10.10 1.20
C ASP A 292 -16.37 -8.74 0.77
N ASP A 293 -17.68 -8.62 0.93
CA ASP A 293 -18.47 -7.49 0.46
C ASP A 293 -18.10 -6.17 1.14
N GLU A 294 -17.68 -6.24 2.40
CA GLU A 294 -17.29 -5.07 3.17
C GLU A 294 -15.92 -4.55 2.72
N ALA A 295 -14.99 -5.45 2.45
CA ALA A 295 -13.68 -5.13 1.88
C ALA A 295 -13.81 -4.48 0.50
N ILE A 296 -14.72 -5.00 -0.34
CA ILE A 296 -15.02 -4.41 -1.67
C ILE A 296 -15.52 -2.98 -1.52
N CYS A 297 -16.50 -2.74 -0.66
CA CYS A 297 -17.04 -1.40 -0.45
C CYS A 297 -15.98 -0.42 0.09
N LYS A 298 -15.19 -0.86 1.06
CA LYS A 298 -14.10 -0.08 1.65
C LYS A 298 -13.04 0.25 0.61
N LEU A 299 -12.63 -0.75 -0.15
CA LEU A 299 -11.55 -0.62 -1.12
C LEU A 299 -11.89 0.40 -2.22
N PHE A 300 -13.12 0.38 -2.72
CA PHE A 300 -13.50 1.19 -3.88
C PHE A 300 -14.18 2.52 -3.54
N ASN A 301 -14.46 2.78 -2.28
CA ASN A 301 -15.19 3.98 -1.84
C ASN A 301 -16.43 4.29 -2.70
N LEU A 302 -17.08 3.23 -3.21
CA LEU A 302 -18.21 3.34 -4.13
C LEU A 302 -19.51 3.73 -3.45
N GLY A 303 -19.45 3.90 -2.13
CA GLY A 303 -20.64 3.94 -1.32
C GLY A 303 -20.95 5.26 -0.61
N SER A 304 -20.07 6.24 -0.54
CA SER A 304 -20.22 7.37 0.38
C SER A 304 -21.18 8.46 -0.04
N THR A 305 -21.48 8.58 -1.32
CA THR A 305 -22.39 9.62 -1.82
C THR A 305 -23.21 9.10 -3.01
N LYS A 306 -24.45 9.58 -3.17
CA LYS A 306 -25.14 9.42 -4.44
C LYS A 306 -24.21 9.88 -5.56
N PRO A 307 -24.06 9.12 -6.66
CA PRO A 307 -23.27 9.59 -7.79
C PRO A 307 -23.82 10.95 -8.20
N LYS A 308 -23.04 12.01 -8.02
CA LYS A 308 -23.31 13.25 -8.71
C LYS A 308 -23.07 12.97 -10.18
N ALA A 309 -23.93 13.51 -11.04
CA ALA A 309 -23.68 13.50 -12.48
C ALA A 309 -22.23 13.95 -12.73
N GLY A 310 -21.41 13.08 -13.31
CA GLY A 310 -19.98 13.35 -13.51
C GLY A 310 -19.02 12.36 -12.86
N LYS A 311 -19.42 11.54 -11.88
CA LYS A 311 -18.51 10.53 -11.27
C LYS A 311 -18.16 9.39 -12.21
N GLU A 312 -19.06 9.00 -13.10
CA GLU A 312 -18.75 8.05 -14.19
C GLU A 312 -17.68 8.62 -15.12
N MET A 313 -17.79 9.91 -15.45
CA MET A 313 -16.79 10.61 -16.25
C MET A 313 -15.46 10.75 -15.51
N GLU A 314 -15.49 10.93 -14.19
CA GLU A 314 -14.29 10.93 -13.33
C GLU A 314 -13.56 9.59 -13.41
N ALA A 315 -14.28 8.47 -13.24
CA ALA A 315 -13.69 7.13 -13.32
C ALA A 315 -13.09 6.84 -14.71
N ILE A 316 -13.81 7.22 -15.78
CA ILE A 316 -13.32 7.08 -17.16
C ILE A 316 -12.05 7.90 -17.40
N ARG A 317 -11.99 9.14 -16.90
CA ARG A 317 -10.80 9.99 -17.04
C ARG A 317 -9.62 9.47 -16.23
N ALA A 318 -9.85 9.00 -15.01
CA ALA A 318 -8.83 8.37 -14.20
C ALA A 318 -8.29 7.11 -14.89
N ALA A 319 -9.16 6.25 -15.41
CA ALA A 319 -8.75 5.07 -16.15
C ALA A 319 -7.94 5.41 -17.41
N ASN A 320 -8.36 6.42 -18.17
CA ASN A 320 -7.61 6.88 -19.35
C ASN A 320 -6.21 7.41 -18.97
N PHE A 321 -6.09 8.12 -17.86
CA PHE A 321 -4.80 8.57 -17.36
C PHE A 321 -3.92 7.39 -16.97
N LEU A 322 -4.45 6.44 -16.20
CA LEU A 322 -3.74 5.22 -15.75
C LEU A 322 -3.30 4.31 -16.90
N THR A 323 -3.98 4.35 -18.04
CA THR A 323 -3.66 3.56 -19.24
C THR A 323 -2.93 4.36 -20.32
N ASN A 324 -2.41 5.55 -19.97
CA ASN A 324 -1.68 6.45 -20.86
C ASN A 324 -2.47 6.94 -22.11
N ASN A 325 -3.82 6.96 -22.01
CA ASN A 325 -4.71 7.53 -23.02
C ASN A 325 -4.99 9.03 -22.78
N ASP A 326 -4.47 9.60 -21.70
CA ASP A 326 -4.50 11.02 -21.34
C ASP A 326 -3.07 11.47 -21.08
N GLU A 327 -2.39 11.94 -22.12
CA GLU A 327 -0.99 12.33 -22.08
C GLU A 327 -0.72 13.38 -21.00
N ALA A 328 0.23 13.12 -20.12
CA ALA A 328 0.57 13.95 -18.96
C ALA A 328 -0.62 14.32 -18.05
N GLY A 329 -1.74 13.60 -18.14
CA GLY A 329 -2.93 13.85 -17.33
C GLY A 329 -3.63 15.17 -17.61
N GLY A 330 -3.46 15.73 -18.81
CA GLY A 330 -4.01 17.04 -19.17
C GLY A 330 -5.53 17.11 -19.02
N ALA A 331 -6.25 16.09 -19.45
CA ALA A 331 -7.71 16.03 -19.33
C ALA A 331 -8.17 15.81 -17.88
N TRP A 332 -7.44 15.00 -17.09
CA TRP A 332 -7.68 14.81 -15.67
C TRP A 332 -7.50 16.11 -14.89
N ILE A 333 -6.37 16.79 -15.09
CA ILE A 333 -6.05 18.05 -14.40
C ILE A 333 -7.07 19.15 -14.75
N ALA A 334 -7.42 19.29 -16.04
CA ALA A 334 -8.39 20.28 -16.49
C ALA A 334 -9.78 20.03 -15.89
N PHE A 335 -10.22 18.77 -15.83
CA PHE A 335 -11.51 18.39 -15.24
C PHE A 335 -11.59 18.73 -13.75
N ASN A 336 -10.51 18.53 -12.99
CA ASN A 336 -10.51 18.75 -11.55
C ASN A 336 -10.21 20.21 -11.14
N LYS A 337 -9.66 21.03 -12.05
CA LYS A 337 -9.51 22.48 -11.84
C LYS A 337 -10.81 23.25 -12.13
N ASP A 338 -11.59 22.79 -13.13
CA ASP A 338 -12.89 23.35 -13.49
C ASP A 338 -13.83 22.20 -13.92
N PRO A 339 -14.55 21.59 -12.96
CA PRO A 339 -15.49 20.50 -13.25
C PRO A 339 -16.58 20.85 -14.26
N GLU A 340 -16.95 22.14 -14.39
CA GLU A 340 -17.95 22.61 -15.35
C GLU A 340 -17.38 22.78 -16.76
N ALA A 341 -16.08 23.02 -16.91
CA ALA A 341 -15.49 23.18 -18.25
C ALA A 341 -15.60 21.88 -19.08
N GLY A 342 -15.59 20.71 -18.42
CA GLY A 342 -15.80 19.42 -19.07
C GLY A 342 -17.21 19.22 -19.61
N ALA A 343 -18.23 19.73 -18.92
CA ALA A 343 -19.62 19.68 -19.35
C ALA A 343 -19.88 20.63 -20.55
N ARG A 344 -19.26 21.82 -20.57
CA ARG A 344 -19.38 22.80 -21.63
C ARG A 344 -18.79 22.34 -22.97
N ARG A 345 -17.66 21.60 -22.95
CA ARG A 345 -17.04 21.05 -24.17
C ARG A 345 -17.83 19.89 -24.79
N GLY A 346 -18.53 19.09 -23.97
CA GLY A 346 -19.42 18.03 -24.45
C GLY A 346 -20.69 18.54 -25.15
N ALA A 347 -21.24 19.66 -24.68
CA ALA A 347 -22.43 20.31 -25.28
C ALA A 347 -22.13 20.99 -26.63
N GLY A 348 -20.89 21.47 -26.82
CA GLY A 348 -20.48 22.14 -28.06
C GLY A 348 -20.26 21.21 -29.25
N ARG A 349 -20.00 19.95 -29.06
CA ARG A 349 -19.78 18.95 -30.13
C ARG A 349 -21.07 18.36 -30.71
N ARG A 350 -22.23 18.52 -30.04
CA ARG A 350 -23.55 18.06 -30.54
C ARG A 350 -24.27 19.05 -31.44
N ARG A 351 -23.69 20.23 -31.73
CA ARG A 351 -24.31 21.26 -32.58
C ARG A 351 -23.62 21.48 -33.93
N ARG A 352 -22.73 20.61 -34.35
CA ARG A 352 -22.16 20.63 -35.70
C ARG A 352 -22.14 19.20 -36.24
N GLY A 353 -23.27 18.75 -36.68
CA GLY A 353 -23.51 17.55 -37.47
C GLY A 353 -24.88 17.60 -38.04
#